data_61e2fb64ecff17e91dfb9c20c525bbb1
#
_entry.id   61e2fb64ecff17e91dfb9c20c525bbb1
#
_cell.length_a   1.000
_cell.length_b   1.000
_cell.length_c   1.000
_cell.angle_alpha   90.00
_cell.angle_beta   90.00
_cell.angle_gamma   90.00
#
_symmetry.space_group_name_H-M   'P 1'
#
loop_
_entity.id
_entity.type
_entity.pdbx_description
1 polymer ?
#
loop_
_entity_poly.entity_id
_entity_poly.type
_entity_poly.pdbx_seq_one_letter_code
_entity_poly.pdbx_strand_id
1 'polypeptide(L)' 'MIRIAIIGAGSMAGEHAKHYDRLEGVEVVAVCDRDFPKAQAFAERHGIADVYQSLDDMLARDDIH' A
#
# COMPACT_ATOMS: atom_id res chain seq x y z
N MET A 1 -6.78 -13.87 -6.28
CA MET A 1 -5.67 -13.10 -5.66
C MET A 1 -6.23 -12.12 -4.65
N ILE A 2 -5.61 -12.05 -3.50
CA ILE A 2 -6.00 -11.10 -2.44
C ILE A 2 -5.27 -9.79 -2.66
N ARG A 3 -6.01 -8.70 -2.73
CA ARG A 3 -5.46 -7.36 -2.90
C ARG A 3 -5.51 -6.61 -1.59
N ILE A 4 -4.36 -6.05 -1.19
CA ILE A 4 -4.17 -5.42 0.10
C ILE A 4 -3.78 -3.95 -0.09
N ALA A 5 -4.28 -3.10 0.80
CA ALA A 5 -3.86 -1.71 0.89
C ALA A 5 -3.14 -1.48 2.23
N ILE A 6 -2.10 -0.65 2.20
CA ILE A 6 -1.34 -0.31 3.40
C ILE A 6 -1.68 1.12 3.81
N ILE A 7 -1.98 1.31 5.09
CA ILE A 7 -2.25 2.62 5.67
C ILE A 7 -1.06 3.02 6.52
N GLY A 8 -0.44 4.14 6.17
CA GLY A 8 0.77 4.61 6.82
C GLY A 8 2.03 4.05 6.17
N ALA A 9 2.97 4.90 5.83
CA ALA A 9 4.19 4.53 5.11
C ALA A 9 5.44 4.58 5.99
N GLY A 10 5.30 4.24 7.26
CA GLY A 10 6.40 4.22 8.22
C GLY A 10 7.24 2.93 8.11
N SER A 11 8.23 2.78 9.01
CA SER A 11 9.14 1.64 8.99
C SER A 11 8.43 0.30 9.17
N MET A 12 7.37 0.26 9.97
CA MET A 12 6.58 -0.96 10.15
C MET A 12 5.85 -1.37 8.88
N ALA A 13 5.40 -0.38 8.09
CA ALA A 13 4.76 -0.66 6.81
C ALA A 13 5.72 -1.34 5.84
N GLY A 14 7.00 -0.97 5.86
CA GLY A 14 8.03 -1.61 5.04
C GLY A 14 8.18 -3.10 5.35
N GLU A 15 8.16 -3.44 6.64
CA GLU A 15 8.21 -4.84 7.07
C GLU A 15 6.99 -5.61 6.58
N HIS A 16 5.79 -5.00 6.68
CA HIS A 16 4.55 -5.62 6.21
C HIS A 16 4.57 -5.83 4.70
N ALA A 17 5.03 -4.85 3.93
CA ALA A 17 5.10 -4.98 2.47
C ALA A 17 6.01 -6.13 2.06
N LYS A 18 7.18 -6.25 2.69
CA LYS A 18 8.10 -7.35 2.41
C LYS A 18 7.49 -8.70 2.74
N HIS A 19 6.74 -8.77 3.84
CA HIS A 19 6.07 -10.00 4.25
C HIS A 19 5.03 -10.43 3.21
N TYR A 20 4.20 -9.51 2.75
CA TYR A 20 3.16 -9.80 1.77
C TYR A 20 3.74 -10.18 0.40
N ASP A 21 4.87 -9.59 0.01
CA ASP A 21 5.53 -9.94 -1.25
C ASP A 21 5.94 -11.41 -1.33
N ARG A 22 6.15 -12.05 -0.19
CA ARG A 22 6.54 -13.45 -0.12
C ARG A 22 5.35 -14.42 -0.16
N LEU A 23 4.13 -13.90 -0.05
CA LEU A 23 2.93 -14.74 -0.01
C LEU A 23 2.35 -14.89 -1.41
N GLU A 24 2.17 -16.14 -1.84
CA GLU A 24 1.51 -16.42 -3.11
C GLU A 24 0.04 -15.99 -3.03
N GLY A 25 -0.48 -15.42 -4.13
CA GLY A 25 -1.86 -15.01 -4.21
C GLY A 25 -2.19 -13.72 -3.46
N VAL A 26 -1.17 -13.00 -2.98
CA VAL A 26 -1.34 -11.72 -2.29
C VAL A 26 -0.62 -10.62 -3.05
N GLU A 27 -1.30 -9.51 -3.28
CA GLU A 27 -0.73 -8.36 -3.97
C GLU A 27 -1.02 -7.09 -3.16
N VAL A 28 0.02 -6.29 -2.90
CA VAL A 28 -0.15 -4.97 -2.30
C VAL A 28 -0.38 -3.98 -3.43
N VAL A 29 -1.59 -3.45 -3.53
CA VAL A 29 -2.01 -2.64 -4.68
C VAL A 29 -2.03 -1.14 -4.39
N ALA A 30 -2.06 -0.74 -3.11
CA ALA A 30 -2.20 0.66 -2.75
C ALA A 30 -1.52 0.97 -1.42
N VAL A 31 -1.11 2.22 -1.27
CA VAL A 31 -0.62 2.75 0.00
C VAL A 31 -1.20 4.14 0.21
N CYS A 32 -1.53 4.48 1.45
CA CYS A 32 -2.10 5.76 1.83
C CYS A 32 -1.31 6.36 2.99
N ASP A 33 -0.95 7.63 2.88
CA ASP A 33 -0.35 8.40 3.97
C ASP A 33 -0.66 9.88 3.74
N ARG A 34 -0.94 10.61 4.82
CA ARG A 34 -1.16 12.06 4.75
C ARG A 34 0.05 12.78 4.18
N ASP A 35 1.24 12.28 4.47
CA ASP A 35 2.48 12.75 3.87
C ASP A 35 2.61 12.08 2.49
N PHE A 36 2.07 12.73 1.47
CA PHE A 36 2.01 12.17 0.14
C PHE A 36 3.39 11.85 -0.45
N PRO A 37 4.41 12.73 -0.35
CA PRO A 37 5.75 12.40 -0.82
C PRO A 37 6.32 11.14 -0.16
N LYS A 38 6.03 10.94 1.12
CA LYS A 38 6.46 9.75 1.85
C LYS A 38 5.78 8.50 1.29
N ALA A 39 4.49 8.57 1.02
CA ALA A 39 3.74 7.47 0.42
C ALA A 39 4.26 7.15 -0.97
N GLN A 40 4.56 8.17 -1.78
CA GLN A 40 5.12 7.98 -3.11
C GLN A 40 6.47 7.28 -3.06
N ALA A 41 7.37 7.70 -2.17
CA ALA A 41 8.68 7.07 -2.01
C ALA A 41 8.54 5.61 -1.56
N PHE A 42 7.61 5.34 -0.67
CA PHE A 42 7.31 3.99 -0.21
C PHE A 42 6.83 3.12 -1.36
N ALA A 43 5.90 3.64 -2.17
CA ALA A 43 5.35 2.91 -3.31
C ALA A 43 6.43 2.57 -4.34
N GLU A 44 7.32 3.51 -4.64
CA GLU A 44 8.43 3.27 -5.56
C GLU A 44 9.36 2.18 -5.04
N ARG A 45 9.65 2.21 -3.74
CA ARG A 45 10.55 1.23 -3.12
C ARG A 45 9.98 -0.18 -3.16
N HIS A 46 8.68 -0.31 -3.02
CA HIS A 46 8.02 -1.62 -2.90
C HIS A 46 7.21 -2.03 -4.14
N GLY A 47 7.26 -1.24 -5.20
CA GLY A 47 6.58 -1.58 -6.45
C GLY A 47 5.06 -1.53 -6.36
N ILE A 48 4.53 -0.60 -5.55
CA ILE A 48 3.09 -0.42 -5.38
C ILE A 48 2.57 0.55 -6.43
N ALA A 49 1.51 0.18 -7.15
CA ALA A 49 1.03 0.96 -8.28
C ALA A 49 0.29 2.23 -7.89
N ASP A 50 -0.50 2.18 -6.82
CA ASP A 50 -1.42 3.27 -6.48
C ASP A 50 -1.09 3.91 -5.14
N VAL A 51 -1.09 5.24 -5.11
CA VAL A 51 -0.73 6.04 -3.94
C VAL A 51 -1.87 6.99 -3.63
N TYR A 52 -2.25 7.07 -2.37
CA TYR A 52 -3.33 7.94 -1.91
C TYR A 52 -2.89 8.81 -0.75
N GLN A 53 -3.35 10.05 -0.72
CA GLN A 53 -3.20 10.94 0.43
C GLN A 53 -4.40 10.82 1.36
N SER A 54 -5.59 10.61 0.79
CA SER A 54 -6.84 10.50 1.52
C SER A 54 -7.23 9.04 1.70
N LEU A 55 -7.48 8.64 2.94
CA LEU A 55 -7.98 7.31 3.26
C LEU A 55 -9.33 7.04 2.60
N ASP A 56 -10.21 8.05 2.58
CA ASP A 56 -11.53 7.91 1.98
C ASP A 56 -11.43 7.58 0.48
N ASP A 57 -10.50 8.22 -0.22
CA ASP A 57 -10.29 7.93 -1.64
C ASP A 57 -9.83 6.49 -1.86
N MET A 58 -8.94 6.00 -0.99
CA MET A 58 -8.46 4.62 -1.09
C MET A 58 -9.58 3.64 -0.77
N LEU A 59 -10.38 3.91 0.24
CA LEU A 59 -11.47 3.03 0.66
C LEU A 59 -12.63 3.02 -0.35
N ALA A 60 -12.68 3.97 -1.27
CA ALA A 60 -13.66 3.97 -2.34
C ALA A 60 -13.39 2.88 -3.39
N ARG A 61 -12.20 2.29 -3.38
CA ARG A 61 -11.91 1.15 -4.26
C ARG A 61 -12.71 -0.08 -3.84
N ASP A 62 -13.13 -0.85 -4.81
CA ASP A 62 -13.88 -2.09 -4.57
C ASP A 62 -13.05 -3.36 -4.81
N ASP A 63 -11.76 -3.21 -5.14
CA ASP A 63 -10.87 -4.32 -5.42
C ASP A 63 -9.97 -4.71 -4.25
N ILE A 64 -10.12 -4.06 -3.09
CA ILE A 64 -9.34 -4.35 -1.88
C ILE A 64 -10.13 -5.33 -1.00
N HIS A 65 -9.43 -6.31 -0.50
CA HIS A 65 -10.02 -7.36 0.33
C HIS A 65 -9.70 -7.23 1.81
#